data_0e73d53014ae1411796779abec632293
#
_entry.id   0e73d53014ae1411796779abec632293
#
_cell.length_a   1.000
_cell.length_b   1.000
_cell.length_c   1.000
_cell.angle_alpha   90.00
_cell.angle_beta   90.00
_cell.angle_gamma   90.00
#
_symmetry.space_group_name_H-M   'P 1'
#
loop_
_entity.id
_entity.type
_entity.pdbx_description
1 polymer ?
#
loop_
_entity_poly.entity_id
_entity_poly.type
_entity_poly.pdbx_seq_one_letter_code
_entity_poly.pdbx_strand_id
1 'polypeptide(L)'
;MCGYLGEKVGWSIGFGLAGVFMLFGMLQFWLSQGIFGDIGLKPKKKGAEEKAADKLAAAAVDRNEVDTIPFSTWQLVMIGLMVIMGLVWILNDPMSKIYDVNVLNFSIMGISGALFTILLAVFMFLFLLVFRLSQYGRITRDKMIAVTFFAFLTIFFWAIFEQAPASLTTFARDYTNRMLEGNSALTFKIINSLMTIIPLAIITWVLGMLFKQTFKKYALANVILGISFAIIWAIAIWMLAVEFKQDTAEVPASWFGVLNSLFIIALAPLFSKWWESKYNPSANVKFGMGMGLLGLGMACVAFGASGIAPGAESASVSMFWLVLVYLFHTMGELCTSPVGLSYV
;
A
#
# COMPACT_ATOMS: atom_id res chain seq x y z
N MET A 1 16.36 -1.21 -5.39
CA MET A 1 17.34 -2.33 -5.32
C MET A 1 16.72 -3.69 -5.65
N CYS A 2 15.77 -4.21 -4.88
CA CYS A 2 15.20 -5.56 -5.12
C CYS A 2 14.61 -5.73 -6.53
N GLY A 3 13.87 -4.73 -7.04
CA GLY A 3 13.33 -4.75 -8.40
C GLY A 3 14.43 -4.76 -9.48
N TYR A 4 15.47 -3.94 -9.33
CA TYR A 4 16.62 -3.94 -10.23
C TYR A 4 17.32 -5.30 -10.25
N LEU A 5 17.57 -5.88 -9.07
CA LEU A 5 18.18 -7.21 -8.96
C LEU A 5 17.26 -8.29 -9.55
N GLY A 6 15.96 -8.18 -9.35
CA GLY A 6 14.97 -9.07 -9.97
C GLY A 6 15.04 -9.05 -11.49
N GLU A 7 15.06 -7.86 -12.09
CA GLU A 7 15.07 -7.67 -13.55
C GLU A 7 16.43 -7.98 -14.20
N LYS A 8 17.57 -7.65 -13.55
CA LYS A 8 18.91 -7.76 -14.15
C LYS A 8 19.72 -8.99 -13.72
N VAL A 9 19.42 -9.59 -12.56
CA VAL A 9 20.16 -10.73 -12.01
C VAL A 9 19.27 -11.97 -11.87
N GLY A 10 18.04 -11.80 -11.40
CA GLY A 10 17.07 -12.88 -11.28
C GLY A 10 16.11 -12.64 -10.10
N TRP A 11 14.86 -13.04 -10.30
CA TRP A 11 13.78 -12.84 -9.33
C TRP A 11 14.00 -13.52 -7.99
N SER A 12 14.64 -14.70 -7.98
CA SER A 12 15.00 -15.42 -6.75
C SER A 12 15.96 -14.60 -5.87
N ILE A 13 16.91 -13.90 -6.48
CA ILE A 13 17.87 -13.04 -5.76
C ILE A 13 17.17 -11.76 -5.28
N GLY A 14 16.33 -11.14 -6.13
CA GLY A 14 15.58 -9.94 -5.77
C GLY A 14 14.67 -10.15 -4.56
N PHE A 15 13.87 -11.21 -4.56
CA PHE A 15 12.98 -11.56 -3.44
C PHE A 15 13.75 -12.12 -2.24
N GLY A 16 14.77 -12.95 -2.46
CA GLY A 16 15.59 -13.52 -1.40
C GLY A 16 16.30 -12.44 -0.58
N LEU A 17 16.82 -11.40 -1.24
CA LEU A 17 17.45 -10.27 -0.57
C LEU A 17 16.45 -9.47 0.30
N ALA A 18 15.24 -9.25 -0.20
CA ALA A 18 14.18 -8.63 0.59
C ALA A 18 13.88 -9.43 1.86
N GLY A 19 13.77 -10.78 1.75
CA GLY A 19 13.56 -11.67 2.89
C GLY A 19 14.70 -11.60 3.92
N VAL A 20 15.95 -11.56 3.46
CA VAL A 20 17.12 -11.43 4.34
C VAL A 20 17.11 -10.11 5.12
N PHE A 21 16.80 -8.99 4.44
CA PHE A 21 16.69 -7.70 5.14
C PHE A 21 15.53 -7.64 6.12
N MET A 22 14.40 -8.26 5.80
CA MET A 22 13.27 -8.37 6.74
C MET A 22 13.67 -9.20 7.97
N LEU A 23 14.41 -10.30 7.78
CA LEU A 23 14.94 -11.11 8.88
C LEU A 23 15.89 -10.29 9.78
N PHE A 24 16.81 -9.53 9.17
CA PHE A 24 17.71 -8.66 9.93
C PHE A 24 16.94 -7.57 10.70
N GLY A 25 15.92 -6.97 10.09
CA GLY A 25 15.03 -6.01 10.75
C GLY A 25 14.29 -6.62 11.94
N MET A 26 13.76 -7.83 11.78
CA MET A 26 13.10 -8.57 12.86
C MET A 26 14.08 -8.90 14.00
N LEU A 27 15.25 -9.38 13.68
CA LEU A 27 16.28 -9.71 14.70
C LEU A 27 16.73 -8.47 15.44
N GLN A 28 16.99 -7.36 14.72
CA GLN A 28 17.36 -6.09 15.33
C GLN A 28 16.27 -5.56 16.25
N PHE A 29 15.01 -5.60 15.83
CA PHE A 29 13.88 -5.20 16.65
C PHE A 29 13.77 -6.07 17.90
N TRP A 30 13.85 -7.38 17.77
CA TRP A 30 13.79 -8.34 18.89
C TRP A 30 14.90 -8.12 19.91
N LEU A 31 16.14 -7.90 19.45
CA LEU A 31 17.30 -7.67 20.31
C LEU A 31 17.28 -6.30 21.00
N SER A 32 16.55 -5.33 20.45
CA SER A 32 16.48 -3.95 20.96
C SER A 32 15.13 -3.60 21.63
N GLN A 33 14.25 -4.58 21.87
CA GLN A 33 12.94 -4.35 22.50
C GLN A 33 13.03 -3.56 23.81
N GLY A 34 14.09 -3.73 24.59
CA GLY A 34 14.29 -3.01 25.84
C GLY A 34 14.41 -1.48 25.69
N ILE A 35 14.58 -0.94 24.46
CA ILE A 35 14.56 0.51 24.20
C ILE A 35 13.15 1.07 24.41
N PHE A 36 12.12 0.27 24.09
CA PHE A 36 10.72 0.70 24.14
C PHE A 36 10.12 0.66 25.56
N GLY A 37 10.83 0.04 26.55
CA GLY A 37 10.31 -0.11 27.89
C GLY A 37 8.95 -0.80 27.89
N ASP A 38 7.93 -0.14 28.44
CA ASP A 38 6.56 -0.66 28.50
C ASP A 38 5.71 -0.34 27.25
N ILE A 39 6.27 0.40 26.27
CA ILE A 39 5.56 0.76 25.04
C ILE A 39 5.37 -0.50 24.18
N GLY A 40 4.14 -0.77 23.77
CA GLY A 40 3.81 -1.94 22.92
C GLY A 40 3.62 -3.25 23.67
N LEU A 41 3.78 -3.27 25.00
CA LEU A 41 3.43 -4.43 25.81
C LEU A 41 1.90 -4.61 25.85
N LYS A 42 1.47 -5.85 26.18
CA LYS A 42 0.05 -6.11 26.41
C LYS A 42 -0.52 -5.10 27.41
N PRO A 43 -1.68 -4.47 27.10
CA PRO A 43 -2.34 -3.60 28.06
C PRO A 43 -2.50 -4.32 29.40
N LYS A 44 -2.08 -3.68 30.50
CA LYS A 44 -2.31 -4.22 31.83
C LYS A 44 -3.81 -4.45 31.99
N LYS A 45 -4.21 -5.60 32.53
CA LYS A 45 -5.62 -5.85 32.84
C LYS A 45 -6.09 -4.75 33.79
N LYS A 46 -7.01 -3.93 33.34
CA LYS A 46 -7.62 -2.87 34.13
C LYS A 46 -8.20 -3.45 35.43
N GLY A 47 -7.87 -2.85 36.58
CA GLY A 47 -8.44 -3.22 37.86
C GLY A 47 -9.96 -3.03 37.89
N ALA A 48 -10.64 -3.58 38.90
CA ALA A 48 -12.08 -3.45 39.05
C ALA A 48 -12.54 -1.98 39.14
N GLU A 49 -11.74 -1.12 39.78
CA GLU A 49 -12.00 0.32 39.91
C GLU A 49 -11.83 1.07 38.59
N GLU A 50 -10.79 0.77 37.82
CA GLU A 50 -10.60 1.36 36.47
C GLU A 50 -11.70 0.95 35.51
N LYS A 51 -12.16 -0.32 35.59
CA LYS A 51 -13.30 -0.80 34.81
C LYS A 51 -14.61 -0.13 35.21
N ALA A 52 -14.77 0.19 36.48
CA ALA A 52 -15.94 0.91 36.98
C ALA A 52 -15.88 2.40 36.55
N ALA A 53 -14.69 3.03 36.58
CA ALA A 53 -14.49 4.39 36.10
C ALA A 53 -14.69 4.49 34.58
N ASP A 54 -14.19 3.53 33.76
CA ASP A 54 -14.46 3.45 32.33
C ASP A 54 -15.95 3.25 32.01
N LYS A 55 -16.65 2.44 32.82
CA LYS A 55 -18.10 2.26 32.67
C LYS A 55 -18.87 3.53 33.01
N LEU A 56 -18.43 4.27 34.04
CA LEU A 56 -19.01 5.56 34.37
C LEU A 56 -18.71 6.64 33.33
N ALA A 57 -17.48 6.70 32.81
CA ALA A 57 -17.13 7.58 31.71
C ALA A 57 -17.89 7.25 30.44
N ALA A 58 -18.00 5.97 30.09
CA ALA A 58 -18.82 5.50 28.96
C ALA A 58 -20.33 5.72 29.18
N ALA A 59 -20.78 5.80 30.45
CA ALA A 59 -22.16 6.13 30.79
C ALA A 59 -22.44 7.64 30.79
N ALA A 60 -21.40 8.45 30.95
CA ALA A 60 -21.47 9.92 30.89
C ALA A 60 -21.38 10.49 29.46
N VAL A 61 -20.87 9.70 28.50
CA VAL A 61 -21.02 10.03 27.07
C VAL A 61 -22.51 9.89 26.74
N ASP A 62 -23.08 11.00 26.26
CA ASP A 62 -24.51 11.13 26.01
C ASP A 62 -24.98 9.99 25.08
N ARG A 63 -25.64 8.97 25.68
CA ARG A 63 -26.13 7.78 24.98
C ARG A 63 -27.24 8.10 23.96
N ASN A 64 -27.69 9.33 23.91
CA ASN A 64 -28.73 9.78 22.99
C ASN A 64 -28.23 9.98 21.55
N GLU A 65 -26.90 10.01 21.32
CA GLU A 65 -26.36 10.24 19.98
C GLU A 65 -25.98 8.95 19.19
N VAL A 66 -25.64 7.83 19.86
CA VAL A 66 -25.19 6.61 19.15
C VAL A 66 -25.76 5.35 19.77
N ASP A 67 -26.58 4.64 19.02
CA ASP A 67 -27.08 3.34 19.43
C ASP A 67 -25.98 2.28 19.36
N THR A 68 -25.57 1.71 20.47
CA THR A 68 -24.65 0.59 20.52
C THR A 68 -25.42 -0.72 20.65
N ILE A 69 -25.67 -1.40 19.54
CA ILE A 69 -26.34 -2.70 19.50
C ILE A 69 -25.26 -3.79 19.36
N PRO A 70 -25.10 -4.71 20.34
CA PRO A 70 -24.14 -5.80 20.24
C PRO A 70 -24.49 -6.76 19.09
N PHE A 71 -23.48 -7.42 18.53
CA PHE A 71 -23.71 -8.47 17.54
C PHE A 71 -24.26 -9.72 18.22
N SER A 72 -25.33 -10.27 17.65
CA SER A 72 -25.87 -11.57 18.08
C SER A 72 -25.00 -12.73 17.57
N THR A 73 -25.10 -13.89 18.19
CA THR A 73 -24.30 -15.08 17.85
C THR A 73 -24.43 -15.46 16.37
N TRP A 74 -25.65 -15.43 15.80
CA TRP A 74 -25.85 -15.77 14.38
C TRP A 74 -25.16 -14.75 13.43
N GLN A 75 -25.13 -13.45 13.79
CA GLN A 75 -24.43 -12.41 13.03
C GLN A 75 -22.91 -12.64 13.03
N LEU A 76 -22.35 -13.02 14.20
CA LEU A 76 -20.93 -13.37 14.31
C LEU A 76 -20.59 -14.62 13.49
N VAL A 77 -21.48 -15.63 13.49
CA VAL A 77 -21.32 -16.82 12.63
C VAL A 77 -21.36 -16.44 11.16
N MET A 78 -22.29 -15.59 10.74
CA MET A 78 -22.34 -15.10 9.36
C MET A 78 -21.06 -14.35 8.97
N ILE A 79 -20.56 -13.48 9.83
CA ILE A 79 -19.29 -12.76 9.61
C ILE A 79 -18.14 -13.77 9.45
N GLY A 80 -18.06 -14.75 10.34
CA GLY A 80 -17.06 -15.83 10.26
C GLY A 80 -17.12 -16.60 8.95
N LEU A 81 -18.33 -16.97 8.50
CA LEU A 81 -18.52 -17.66 7.23
C LEU A 81 -18.10 -16.80 6.04
N MET A 82 -18.47 -15.50 6.00
CA MET A 82 -18.05 -14.59 4.94
C MET A 82 -16.53 -14.44 4.88
N VAL A 83 -15.86 -14.33 6.03
CA VAL A 83 -14.40 -14.28 6.09
C VAL A 83 -13.78 -15.56 5.55
N ILE A 84 -14.28 -16.73 5.95
CA ILE A 84 -13.78 -18.03 5.45
C ILE A 84 -14.01 -18.14 3.94
N MET A 85 -15.19 -17.80 3.45
CA MET A 85 -15.49 -17.82 2.00
C MET A 85 -14.56 -16.89 1.21
N GLY A 86 -14.32 -15.68 1.72
CA GLY A 86 -13.38 -14.73 1.12
C GLY A 86 -11.94 -15.26 1.10
N LEU A 87 -11.47 -15.85 2.19
CA LEU A 87 -10.14 -16.47 2.27
C LEU A 87 -10.02 -17.67 1.32
N VAL A 88 -11.01 -18.54 1.28
CA VAL A 88 -11.02 -19.68 0.34
C VAL A 88 -10.99 -19.18 -1.10
N TRP A 89 -11.75 -18.14 -1.42
CA TRP A 89 -11.78 -17.56 -2.77
C TRP A 89 -10.42 -16.97 -3.17
N ILE A 90 -9.79 -16.18 -2.28
CA ILE A 90 -8.48 -15.55 -2.53
C ILE A 90 -7.39 -16.60 -2.68
N LEU A 91 -7.38 -17.64 -1.83
CA LEU A 91 -6.34 -18.65 -1.85
C LEU A 91 -6.52 -19.68 -2.99
N ASN A 92 -7.75 -19.88 -3.45
CA ASN A 92 -8.04 -20.86 -4.51
C ASN A 92 -7.36 -20.54 -5.83
N ASP A 93 -7.25 -19.25 -6.24
CA ASP A 93 -6.64 -18.88 -7.52
C ASP A 93 -5.15 -19.25 -7.58
N PRO A 94 -4.28 -18.84 -6.64
CA PRO A 94 -2.88 -19.26 -6.64
C PRO A 94 -2.71 -20.77 -6.42
N MET A 95 -3.54 -21.42 -5.59
CA MET A 95 -3.46 -22.86 -5.37
C MET A 95 -3.80 -23.63 -6.63
N SER A 96 -4.79 -23.21 -7.39
CA SER A 96 -5.18 -23.86 -8.63
C SER A 96 -4.14 -23.70 -9.74
N LYS A 97 -3.46 -22.54 -9.78
CA LYS A 97 -2.44 -22.25 -10.82
C LYS A 97 -1.06 -22.83 -10.53
N ILE A 98 -0.69 -22.95 -9.25
CA ILE A 98 0.65 -23.38 -8.84
C ILE A 98 0.69 -24.89 -8.50
N TYR A 99 -0.36 -25.37 -7.84
CA TYR A 99 -0.42 -26.73 -7.31
C TYR A 99 -1.50 -27.61 -7.93
N ASP A 100 -2.23 -27.10 -8.94
CA ASP A 100 -3.38 -27.78 -9.58
C ASP A 100 -4.49 -28.17 -8.59
N VAL A 101 -4.54 -27.52 -7.40
CA VAL A 101 -5.53 -27.78 -6.37
C VAL A 101 -6.63 -26.71 -6.48
N ASN A 102 -7.77 -27.08 -7.09
CA ASN A 102 -8.91 -26.20 -7.21
C ASN A 102 -10.06 -26.65 -6.28
N VAL A 103 -10.16 -26.03 -5.10
CA VAL A 103 -11.19 -26.32 -4.08
C VAL A 103 -12.57 -25.84 -4.55
N LEU A 104 -12.64 -24.84 -5.42
CA LEU A 104 -13.86 -24.27 -5.96
C LEU A 104 -14.22 -24.83 -7.35
N ASN A 105 -13.74 -26.03 -7.68
CA ASN A 105 -14.04 -26.72 -8.94
C ASN A 105 -15.42 -27.39 -8.90
N PHE A 106 -16.47 -26.58 -8.79
CA PHE A 106 -17.86 -26.99 -8.91
C PHE A 106 -18.63 -25.94 -9.73
N SER A 107 -19.82 -26.30 -10.19
CA SER A 107 -20.72 -25.38 -10.90
C SER A 107 -22.13 -25.53 -10.32
N ILE A 108 -22.77 -24.41 -10.03
CA ILE A 108 -24.15 -24.33 -9.56
C ILE A 108 -24.94 -23.46 -10.54
N MET A 109 -25.96 -24.00 -11.16
CA MET A 109 -26.82 -23.29 -12.15
C MET A 109 -26.03 -22.63 -13.28
N GLY A 110 -24.90 -23.24 -13.72
CA GLY A 110 -24.03 -22.69 -14.78
C GLY A 110 -23.04 -21.62 -14.29
N ILE A 111 -23.03 -21.28 -13.01
CA ILE A 111 -22.10 -20.34 -12.40
C ILE A 111 -20.92 -21.13 -11.82
N SER A 112 -19.69 -20.71 -12.10
CA SER A 112 -18.49 -21.34 -11.52
C SER A 112 -18.46 -21.23 -10.00
N GLY A 113 -17.91 -22.23 -9.31
CA GLY A 113 -17.84 -22.26 -7.85
C GLY A 113 -17.12 -21.04 -7.26
N ALA A 114 -16.09 -20.54 -7.92
CA ALA A 114 -15.40 -19.32 -7.50
C ALA A 114 -16.34 -18.09 -7.54
N LEU A 115 -17.06 -17.90 -8.64
CA LEU A 115 -18.02 -16.79 -8.78
C LEU A 115 -19.20 -16.95 -7.84
N PHE A 116 -19.72 -18.17 -7.67
CA PHE A 116 -20.80 -18.47 -6.73
C PHE A 116 -20.39 -18.12 -5.29
N THR A 117 -19.21 -18.54 -4.87
CA THR A 117 -18.70 -18.31 -3.50
C THR A 117 -18.57 -16.81 -3.18
N ILE A 118 -18.01 -16.02 -4.07
CA ILE A 118 -17.87 -14.57 -3.83
C ILE A 118 -19.20 -13.85 -3.88
N LEU A 119 -20.10 -14.21 -4.81
CA LEU A 119 -21.44 -13.62 -4.88
C LEU A 119 -22.27 -13.93 -3.63
N LEU A 120 -22.17 -15.15 -3.12
CA LEU A 120 -22.85 -15.54 -1.88
C LEU A 120 -22.28 -14.76 -0.68
N ALA A 121 -20.96 -14.61 -0.58
CA ALA A 121 -20.33 -13.81 0.49
C ALA A 121 -20.78 -12.34 0.43
N VAL A 122 -20.82 -11.74 -0.76
CA VAL A 122 -21.31 -10.36 -0.96
C VAL A 122 -22.80 -10.26 -0.61
N PHE A 123 -23.61 -11.21 -1.02
CA PHE A 123 -25.03 -11.23 -0.67
C PHE A 123 -25.25 -11.30 0.85
N MET A 124 -24.52 -12.19 1.53
CA MET A 124 -24.58 -12.30 3.00
C MET A 124 -24.15 -11.00 3.68
N PHE A 125 -23.11 -10.35 3.15
CA PHE A 125 -22.65 -9.06 3.65
C PHE A 125 -23.72 -7.96 3.50
N LEU A 126 -24.29 -7.82 2.31
CA LEU A 126 -25.34 -6.84 2.04
C LEU A 126 -26.60 -7.11 2.88
N PHE A 127 -26.98 -8.37 3.03
CA PHE A 127 -28.09 -8.76 3.88
C PHE A 127 -27.84 -8.36 5.34
N LEU A 128 -26.64 -8.70 5.89
CA LEU A 128 -26.28 -8.34 7.26
C LEU A 128 -26.22 -6.82 7.45
N LEU A 129 -25.68 -6.10 6.47
CA LEU A 129 -25.61 -4.64 6.49
C LEU A 129 -27.02 -4.02 6.56
N VAL A 130 -27.93 -4.41 5.66
CA VAL A 130 -29.32 -3.91 5.63
C VAL A 130 -30.05 -4.26 6.93
N PHE A 131 -29.87 -5.50 7.40
CA PHE A 131 -30.46 -5.95 8.66
C PHE A 131 -29.97 -5.11 9.85
N ARG A 132 -28.67 -4.81 9.91
CA ARG A 132 -28.10 -3.96 10.96
C ARG A 132 -28.59 -2.52 10.87
N LEU A 133 -28.64 -1.95 9.66
CA LEU A 133 -29.15 -0.59 9.45
C LEU A 133 -30.61 -0.42 9.87
N SER A 134 -31.44 -1.48 9.73
CA SER A 134 -32.84 -1.45 10.17
C SER A 134 -33.01 -1.44 11.69
N GLN A 135 -32.00 -1.84 12.44
CA GLN A 135 -32.05 -1.90 13.91
C GLN A 135 -31.64 -0.58 14.58
N TYR A 136 -30.94 0.30 13.86
CA TYR A 136 -30.45 1.55 14.42
C TYR A 136 -31.48 2.69 14.34
N GLY A 137 -31.45 3.57 15.34
CA GLY A 137 -32.17 4.84 15.30
C GLY A 137 -31.70 5.73 14.13
N ARG A 138 -32.49 6.74 13.80
CA ARG A 138 -32.31 7.57 12.61
C ARG A 138 -30.90 8.16 12.51
N ILE A 139 -30.38 8.73 13.60
CA ILE A 139 -29.05 9.41 13.61
C ILE A 139 -27.94 8.39 13.32
N THR A 140 -27.90 7.28 14.06
CA THR A 140 -26.88 6.23 13.89
C THR A 140 -27.00 5.60 12.50
N ARG A 141 -28.21 5.34 12.02
CA ARG A 141 -28.44 4.79 10.69
C ARG A 141 -27.92 5.70 9.59
N ASP A 142 -28.19 7.01 9.65
CA ASP A 142 -27.72 7.98 8.65
C ASP A 142 -26.19 8.09 8.64
N LYS A 143 -25.54 8.09 9.82
CA LYS A 143 -24.06 8.01 9.95
C LYS A 143 -23.52 6.71 9.33
N MET A 144 -24.12 5.57 9.60
CA MET A 144 -23.71 4.26 9.06
C MET A 144 -23.90 4.17 7.54
N ILE A 145 -24.96 4.75 6.99
CA ILE A 145 -25.18 4.84 5.54
C ILE A 145 -24.06 5.69 4.90
N ALA A 146 -23.73 6.82 5.51
CA ALA A 146 -22.65 7.67 5.01
C ALA A 146 -21.30 6.94 5.01
N VAL A 147 -20.95 6.23 6.09
CA VAL A 147 -19.73 5.41 6.17
C VAL A 147 -19.74 4.29 5.13
N THR A 148 -20.88 3.62 4.95
CA THR A 148 -21.03 2.53 3.96
C THR A 148 -20.83 3.05 2.53
N PHE A 149 -21.44 4.20 2.21
CA PHE A 149 -21.30 4.84 0.90
C PHE A 149 -19.83 5.27 0.66
N PHE A 150 -19.21 5.86 1.67
CA PHE A 150 -17.79 6.23 1.61
C PHE A 150 -16.89 5.00 1.40
N ALA A 151 -17.12 3.91 2.17
CA ALA A 151 -16.38 2.65 2.02
C ALA A 151 -16.57 2.06 0.61
N PHE A 152 -17.77 2.11 0.05
CA PHE A 152 -18.04 1.67 -1.31
C PHE A 152 -17.23 2.45 -2.35
N LEU A 153 -17.18 3.77 -2.25
CA LEU A 153 -16.36 4.60 -3.15
C LEU A 153 -14.86 4.33 -2.96
N THR A 154 -14.42 4.08 -1.73
CA THR A 154 -13.03 3.75 -1.40
C THR A 154 -12.56 2.45 -2.08
N ILE A 155 -13.46 1.48 -2.32
CA ILE A 155 -13.13 0.25 -3.07
C ILE A 155 -12.67 0.61 -4.48
N PHE A 156 -13.37 1.50 -5.19
CA PHE A 156 -12.98 1.94 -6.53
C PHE A 156 -11.65 2.70 -6.53
N PHE A 157 -11.45 3.56 -5.52
CA PHE A 157 -10.18 4.28 -5.38
C PHE A 157 -9.02 3.29 -5.29
N TRP A 158 -9.05 2.36 -4.35
CA TRP A 158 -7.96 1.40 -4.16
C TRP A 158 -7.84 0.40 -5.31
N ALA A 159 -8.95 -0.02 -5.91
CA ALA A 159 -8.91 -0.90 -7.08
C ALA A 159 -8.16 -0.29 -8.27
N ILE A 160 -8.25 1.03 -8.45
CA ILE A 160 -7.50 1.75 -9.50
C ILE A 160 -6.06 2.03 -9.04
N PHE A 161 -5.89 2.50 -7.81
CA PHE A 161 -4.57 2.85 -7.27
C PHE A 161 -3.61 1.65 -7.24
N GLU A 162 -4.10 0.48 -6.82
CA GLU A 162 -3.34 -0.78 -6.75
C GLU A 162 -3.07 -1.42 -8.14
N GLN A 163 -3.45 -0.76 -9.24
CA GLN A 163 -2.95 -1.14 -10.56
C GLN A 163 -1.45 -0.83 -10.73
N ALA A 164 -0.87 0.02 -9.88
CA ALA A 164 0.54 0.39 -9.95
C ALA A 164 1.51 -0.81 -9.94
N PRO A 165 1.46 -1.75 -8.98
CA PRO A 165 2.33 -2.92 -8.97
C PRO A 165 1.93 -4.02 -9.99
N ALA A 166 0.76 -3.94 -10.59
CA ALA A 166 0.23 -4.93 -11.52
C ALA A 166 0.24 -4.42 -12.98
N SER A 167 -0.88 -3.88 -13.44
CA SER A 167 -1.08 -3.48 -14.84
C SER A 167 -0.11 -2.40 -15.28
N LEU A 168 0.16 -1.38 -14.45
CA LEU A 168 1.07 -0.30 -14.83
C LEU A 168 2.52 -0.78 -14.91
N THR A 169 2.94 -1.71 -14.06
CA THR A 169 4.28 -2.32 -14.16
C THR A 169 4.40 -3.18 -15.41
N THR A 170 3.37 -3.97 -15.76
CA THR A 170 3.32 -4.73 -17.01
C THR A 170 3.34 -3.79 -18.22
N PHE A 171 2.55 -2.72 -18.21
CA PHE A 171 2.54 -1.72 -19.26
C PHE A 171 3.91 -1.03 -19.40
N ALA A 172 4.57 -0.73 -18.30
CA ALA A 172 5.93 -0.19 -18.30
C ALA A 172 6.92 -1.16 -18.94
N ARG A 173 6.81 -2.47 -18.66
CA ARG A 173 7.73 -3.50 -19.15
C ARG A 173 7.55 -3.79 -20.64
N ASP A 174 6.31 -3.96 -21.09
CA ASP A 174 6.02 -4.54 -22.41
C ASP A 174 5.66 -3.47 -23.46
N TYR A 175 5.11 -2.34 -23.06
CA TYR A 175 4.55 -1.35 -23.96
C TYR A 175 5.24 0.01 -23.93
N THR A 176 6.22 0.23 -23.04
CA THR A 176 6.87 1.53 -22.86
C THR A 176 8.31 1.51 -23.35
N ASN A 177 8.70 2.52 -24.12
CA ASN A 177 10.11 2.70 -24.49
C ASN A 177 10.89 3.20 -23.28
N ARG A 178 11.69 2.31 -22.68
CA ARG A 178 12.50 2.56 -21.49
C ARG A 178 14.00 2.70 -21.77
N MET A 179 14.38 2.58 -23.05
CA MET A 179 15.77 2.75 -23.46
C MET A 179 16.12 4.22 -23.62
N LEU A 180 17.20 4.61 -23.00
CA LEU A 180 17.76 5.96 -23.07
C LEU A 180 19.17 5.90 -23.67
N GLU A 181 19.48 6.84 -24.55
CA GLU A 181 20.75 6.93 -25.25
C GLU A 181 21.39 8.32 -25.07
N GLY A 182 22.69 8.41 -25.26
CA GLY A 182 23.43 9.67 -25.23
C GLY A 182 23.23 10.49 -23.95
N ASN A 183 22.90 11.75 -24.11
CA ASN A 183 22.73 12.69 -22.97
C ASN A 183 21.57 12.29 -22.05
N SER A 184 20.52 11.68 -22.57
CA SER A 184 19.38 11.21 -21.75
C SER A 184 19.80 10.06 -20.85
N ALA A 185 20.60 9.12 -21.34
CA ALA A 185 21.15 8.03 -20.55
C ALA A 185 22.09 8.57 -19.44
N LEU A 186 22.96 9.51 -19.78
CA LEU A 186 23.86 10.13 -18.78
C LEU A 186 23.06 10.88 -17.70
N THR A 187 22.07 11.66 -18.10
CA THR A 187 21.19 12.39 -17.16
C THR A 187 20.47 11.43 -16.21
N PHE A 188 19.92 10.34 -16.74
CA PHE A 188 19.26 9.31 -15.93
C PHE A 188 20.24 8.67 -14.93
N LYS A 189 21.43 8.28 -15.35
CA LYS A 189 22.45 7.69 -14.47
C LYS A 189 22.85 8.64 -13.34
N ILE A 190 23.02 9.93 -13.63
CA ILE A 190 23.32 10.93 -12.61
C ILE A 190 22.16 11.07 -11.62
N ILE A 191 20.92 11.21 -12.10
CA ILE A 191 19.75 11.34 -11.24
C ILE A 191 19.57 10.08 -10.39
N ASN A 192 19.68 8.89 -10.97
CA ASN A 192 19.59 7.61 -10.26
C ASN A 192 20.67 7.49 -9.19
N SER A 193 21.89 7.91 -9.48
CA SER A 193 22.99 7.93 -8.51
C SER A 193 22.71 8.89 -7.35
N LEU A 194 22.25 10.11 -7.62
CA LEU A 194 21.89 11.07 -6.58
C LEU A 194 20.73 10.56 -5.70
N MET A 195 19.68 10.02 -6.32
CA MET A 195 18.54 9.45 -5.61
C MET A 195 18.91 8.21 -4.77
N THR A 196 19.96 7.49 -5.12
CA THR A 196 20.45 6.33 -4.37
C THR A 196 21.41 6.76 -3.25
N ILE A 197 22.41 7.57 -3.57
CA ILE A 197 23.52 7.90 -2.66
C ILE A 197 23.09 8.88 -1.58
N ILE A 198 22.33 9.94 -1.91
CA ILE A 198 21.97 10.98 -0.94
C ILE A 198 21.12 10.43 0.23
N PRO A 199 20.00 9.73 0.00
CA PRO A 199 19.24 9.15 1.10
C PRO A 199 20.05 8.13 1.91
N LEU A 200 20.86 7.31 1.23
CA LEU A 200 21.67 6.29 1.88
C LEU A 200 22.75 6.91 2.77
N ALA A 201 23.38 8.00 2.32
CA ALA A 201 24.35 8.74 3.12
C ALA A 201 23.70 9.41 4.34
N ILE A 202 22.53 10.03 4.18
CA ILE A 202 21.77 10.64 5.28
C ILE A 202 21.41 9.58 6.33
N ILE A 203 20.88 8.44 5.91
CA ILE A 203 20.51 7.35 6.82
C ILE A 203 21.78 6.82 7.51
N THR A 204 22.88 6.64 6.82
CA THR A 204 24.15 6.19 7.41
C THR A 204 24.66 7.18 8.47
N TRP A 205 24.53 8.47 8.23
CA TRP A 205 24.87 9.49 9.22
C TRP A 205 23.99 9.40 10.48
N VAL A 206 22.68 9.28 10.31
CA VAL A 206 21.72 9.08 11.43
C VAL A 206 22.04 7.78 12.19
N LEU A 207 22.37 6.70 11.49
CA LEU A 207 22.80 5.44 12.13
C LEU A 207 24.09 5.59 12.96
N GLY A 208 25.04 6.37 12.45
CA GLY A 208 26.25 6.69 13.21
C GLY A 208 25.96 7.41 14.52
N MET A 209 24.97 8.31 14.52
CA MET A 209 24.50 8.96 15.78
C MET A 209 23.79 7.96 16.71
N LEU A 210 22.94 7.09 16.15
CA LEU A 210 22.25 6.04 16.92
C LEU A 210 23.27 5.09 17.59
N PHE A 211 24.29 4.65 16.87
CA PHE A 211 25.32 3.74 17.37
C PHE A 211 26.07 4.35 18.55
N LYS A 212 26.44 5.64 18.50
CA LYS A 212 27.08 6.34 19.61
C LYS A 212 26.25 6.27 20.91
N GLN A 213 24.93 6.32 20.81
CA GLN A 213 24.02 6.33 21.96
C GLN A 213 23.70 4.93 22.47
N THR A 214 23.57 3.95 21.57
CA THR A 214 22.98 2.64 21.91
C THR A 214 23.99 1.49 21.94
N PHE A 215 25.20 1.65 21.41
CA PHE A 215 26.14 0.55 21.22
C PHE A 215 26.51 -0.16 22.54
N LYS A 216 26.69 0.59 23.62
CA LYS A 216 27.05 0.00 24.93
C LYS A 216 25.97 -0.94 25.48
N LYS A 217 24.69 -0.67 25.19
CA LYS A 217 23.56 -1.43 25.72
C LYS A 217 23.03 -2.50 24.76
N TYR A 218 23.11 -2.23 23.44
CA TYR A 218 22.51 -3.04 22.38
C TYR A 218 23.54 -3.37 21.29
N ALA A 219 24.74 -3.79 21.68
CA ALA A 219 25.86 -4.01 20.75
C ALA A 219 25.49 -4.98 19.59
N LEU A 220 24.86 -6.12 19.90
CA LEU A 220 24.51 -7.12 18.89
C LEU A 220 23.49 -6.59 17.88
N ALA A 221 22.47 -5.86 18.33
CA ALA A 221 21.48 -5.23 17.45
C ALA A 221 22.14 -4.20 16.51
N ASN A 222 23.06 -3.38 17.05
CA ASN A 222 23.83 -2.41 16.25
C ASN A 222 24.77 -3.07 15.24
N VAL A 223 25.38 -4.20 15.58
CA VAL A 223 26.23 -4.97 14.65
C VAL A 223 25.40 -5.52 13.50
N ILE A 224 24.24 -6.13 13.77
CA ILE A 224 23.34 -6.65 12.73
C ILE A 224 22.90 -5.52 11.80
N LEU A 225 22.51 -4.37 12.35
CA LEU A 225 22.13 -3.20 11.58
C LEU A 225 23.30 -2.66 10.74
N GLY A 226 24.51 -2.61 11.30
CA GLY A 226 25.72 -2.21 10.60
C GLY A 226 26.06 -3.13 9.43
N ILE A 227 25.96 -4.44 9.62
CA ILE A 227 26.15 -5.44 8.55
C ILE A 227 25.11 -5.24 7.45
N SER A 228 23.84 -5.07 7.81
CA SER A 228 22.75 -4.82 6.85
C SER A 228 23.05 -3.61 5.98
N PHE A 229 23.52 -2.50 6.58
CA PHE A 229 23.87 -1.28 5.85
C PHE A 229 25.12 -1.43 5.02
N ALA A 230 26.13 -2.19 5.47
CA ALA A 230 27.32 -2.49 4.66
C ALA A 230 26.94 -3.28 3.40
N ILE A 231 26.02 -4.26 3.51
CA ILE A 231 25.51 -5.01 2.36
C ILE A 231 24.73 -4.09 1.40
N ILE A 232 23.88 -3.19 1.93
CA ILE A 232 23.13 -2.22 1.12
C ILE A 232 24.11 -1.32 0.33
N TRP A 233 25.15 -0.79 0.98
CA TRP A 233 26.16 0.03 0.31
C TRP A 233 26.91 -0.77 -0.77
N ALA A 234 27.33 -2.00 -0.48
CA ALA A 234 28.03 -2.83 -1.45
C ALA A 234 27.15 -3.08 -2.70
N ILE A 235 25.87 -3.39 -2.52
CA ILE A 235 24.92 -3.58 -3.63
C ILE A 235 24.71 -2.28 -4.39
N ALA A 236 24.51 -1.13 -3.70
CA ALA A 236 24.31 0.18 -4.33
C ALA A 236 25.51 0.56 -5.21
N ILE A 237 26.72 0.45 -4.68
CA ILE A 237 27.96 0.77 -5.43
C ILE A 237 28.10 -0.16 -6.63
N TRP A 238 27.88 -1.47 -6.44
CA TRP A 238 27.95 -2.43 -7.54
C TRP A 238 26.93 -2.11 -8.64
N MET A 239 25.67 -1.84 -8.29
CA MET A 239 24.62 -1.50 -9.26
C MET A 239 25.00 -0.26 -10.08
N LEU A 240 25.44 0.82 -9.41
CA LEU A 240 25.85 2.05 -10.09
C LEU A 240 27.08 1.82 -10.96
N ALA A 241 28.07 1.07 -10.49
CA ALA A 241 29.26 0.74 -11.27
C ALA A 241 28.94 -0.05 -12.54
N VAL A 242 27.99 -0.98 -12.48
CA VAL A 242 27.51 -1.73 -13.66
C VAL A 242 26.79 -0.81 -14.63
N GLU A 243 25.92 0.07 -14.13
CA GLU A 243 25.14 1.00 -14.95
C GLU A 243 26.03 2.01 -15.70
N PHE A 244 27.07 2.53 -15.06
CA PHE A 244 28.01 3.47 -15.69
C PHE A 244 28.91 2.83 -16.75
N LYS A 245 29.07 1.51 -16.76
CA LYS A 245 29.86 0.80 -17.79
C LYS A 245 29.13 0.63 -19.13
N GLN A 246 27.80 0.82 -19.15
CA GLN A 246 27.00 0.68 -20.36
C GLN A 246 26.90 2.06 -21.05
N ASP A 247 26.87 2.11 -22.39
CA ASP A 247 26.68 3.34 -23.16
C ASP A 247 25.21 3.81 -23.12
N THR A 248 24.28 2.87 -23.05
CA THR A 248 22.84 3.11 -22.91
C THR A 248 22.38 2.92 -21.46
N ALA A 249 21.18 3.38 -21.14
CA ALA A 249 20.52 3.12 -19.89
C ALA A 249 19.09 2.62 -20.13
N GLU A 250 18.71 1.54 -19.48
CA GLU A 250 17.34 1.07 -19.47
C GLU A 250 16.70 1.38 -18.11
N VAL A 251 15.60 2.15 -18.11
CA VAL A 251 14.84 2.44 -16.88
C VAL A 251 14.13 1.16 -16.46
N PRO A 252 14.41 0.58 -15.28
CA PRO A 252 13.72 -0.62 -14.81
C PRO A 252 12.20 -0.36 -14.71
N ALA A 253 11.37 -1.32 -15.11
CA ALA A 253 9.91 -1.18 -15.02
C ALA A 253 9.44 -0.93 -13.58
N SER A 254 10.06 -1.58 -12.62
CA SER A 254 9.83 -1.41 -11.19
C SER A 254 10.20 -0.02 -10.65
N TRP A 255 11.02 0.76 -11.38
CA TRP A 255 11.44 2.09 -10.97
C TRP A 255 10.29 3.11 -10.97
N PHE A 256 9.31 2.94 -11.89
CA PHE A 256 8.15 3.83 -11.94
C PHE A 256 7.34 3.82 -10.63
N GLY A 257 7.27 2.70 -9.91
CA GLY A 257 6.65 2.64 -8.60
C GLY A 257 7.30 3.55 -7.54
N VAL A 258 8.60 3.87 -7.69
CA VAL A 258 9.32 4.79 -6.80
C VAL A 258 8.84 6.24 -6.97
N LEU A 259 8.29 6.60 -8.14
CA LEU A 259 7.76 7.94 -8.39
C LEU A 259 6.64 8.31 -7.42
N ASN A 260 5.81 7.36 -6.99
CA ASN A 260 4.79 7.62 -5.97
C ASN A 260 5.42 8.18 -4.69
N SER A 261 6.42 7.50 -4.15
CA SER A 261 7.12 7.95 -2.94
C SER A 261 7.82 9.30 -3.13
N LEU A 262 8.44 9.52 -4.28
CA LEU A 262 9.08 10.80 -4.62
C LEU A 262 8.05 11.94 -4.66
N PHE A 263 6.92 11.74 -5.32
CA PHE A 263 5.87 12.73 -5.41
C PHE A 263 5.19 12.97 -4.06
N ILE A 264 5.01 11.95 -3.21
CA ILE A 264 4.52 12.14 -1.84
C ILE A 264 5.45 13.09 -1.08
N ILE A 265 6.77 12.83 -1.08
CA ILE A 265 7.75 13.67 -0.38
C ILE A 265 7.71 15.11 -0.89
N ALA A 266 7.60 15.31 -2.20
CA ALA A 266 7.60 16.62 -2.81
C ALA A 266 6.27 17.37 -2.61
N LEU A 267 5.15 16.68 -2.72
CA LEU A 267 3.81 17.30 -2.76
C LEU A 267 3.13 17.36 -1.39
N ALA A 268 3.41 16.43 -0.46
CA ALA A 268 2.74 16.43 0.84
C ALA A 268 2.87 17.75 1.61
N PRO A 269 4.04 18.44 1.64
CA PRO A 269 4.13 19.75 2.29
C PRO A 269 3.27 20.84 1.62
N LEU A 270 3.08 20.74 0.29
CA LEU A 270 2.23 21.69 -0.45
C LEU A 270 0.76 21.46 -0.15
N PHE A 271 0.35 20.18 -0.15
CA PHE A 271 -1.02 19.80 0.22
C PHE A 271 -1.33 20.11 1.68
N SER A 272 -0.40 19.89 2.62
CA SER A 272 -0.56 20.27 4.03
C SER A 272 -0.81 21.77 4.18
N LYS A 273 0.02 22.62 3.55
CA LYS A 273 -0.20 24.08 3.55
C LYS A 273 -1.54 24.49 2.92
N TRP A 274 -1.97 23.79 1.86
CA TRP A 274 -3.27 24.05 1.26
C TRP A 274 -4.40 23.67 2.21
N TRP A 275 -4.33 22.50 2.86
CA TRP A 275 -5.32 22.07 3.85
C TRP A 275 -5.41 22.97 5.09
N GLU A 276 -4.34 23.68 5.44
CA GLU A 276 -4.31 24.65 6.54
C GLU A 276 -4.75 26.06 6.12
N SER A 277 -4.92 26.30 4.83
CA SER A 277 -5.27 27.62 4.30
C SER A 277 -6.77 27.92 4.42
N LYS A 278 -7.13 29.18 4.22
CA LYS A 278 -8.55 29.62 4.11
C LYS A 278 -9.31 29.00 2.94
N TYR A 279 -8.62 28.42 1.97
CA TYR A 279 -9.18 27.72 0.81
C TYR A 279 -9.25 26.21 1.01
N ASN A 280 -9.26 25.75 2.24
CA ASN A 280 -9.37 24.33 2.57
C ASN A 280 -10.71 23.76 2.11
N PRO A 281 -10.76 22.82 1.14
CA PRO A 281 -11.99 22.19 0.70
C PRO A 281 -12.59 21.32 1.81
N SER A 282 -13.90 21.11 1.76
CA SER A 282 -14.53 20.13 2.66
C SER A 282 -14.02 18.72 2.39
N ALA A 283 -14.13 17.83 3.39
CA ALA A 283 -13.68 16.44 3.29
C ALA A 283 -14.26 15.69 2.07
N ASN A 284 -15.56 15.89 1.80
CA ASN A 284 -16.22 15.27 0.64
C ASN A 284 -15.64 15.77 -0.69
N VAL A 285 -15.33 17.08 -0.77
CA VAL A 285 -14.71 17.67 -1.97
C VAL A 285 -13.30 17.13 -2.17
N LYS A 286 -12.50 17.02 -1.10
CA LYS A 286 -11.16 16.40 -1.16
C LYS A 286 -11.23 14.98 -1.70
N PHE A 287 -12.15 14.17 -1.17
CA PHE A 287 -12.35 12.81 -1.63
C PHE A 287 -12.76 12.75 -3.12
N GLY A 288 -13.71 13.59 -3.53
CA GLY A 288 -14.12 13.70 -4.93
C GLY A 288 -12.98 14.13 -5.85
N MET A 289 -12.15 15.09 -5.41
CA MET A 289 -10.93 15.49 -6.13
C MET A 289 -9.95 14.33 -6.26
N GLY A 290 -9.76 13.56 -5.19
CA GLY A 290 -8.89 12.37 -5.21
C GLY A 290 -9.33 11.34 -6.24
N MET A 291 -10.62 11.03 -6.29
CA MET A 291 -11.20 10.14 -7.31
C MET A 291 -11.05 10.70 -8.73
N GLY A 292 -11.29 12.00 -8.92
CA GLY A 292 -11.15 12.68 -10.21
C GLY A 292 -9.69 12.67 -10.71
N LEU A 293 -8.72 12.94 -9.83
CA LEU A 293 -7.30 12.89 -10.17
C LEU A 293 -6.84 11.47 -10.54
N LEU A 294 -7.31 10.46 -9.81
CA LEU A 294 -7.03 9.06 -10.11
C LEU A 294 -7.57 8.68 -11.50
N GLY A 295 -8.81 9.06 -11.81
CA GLY A 295 -9.43 8.85 -13.11
C GLY A 295 -8.68 9.58 -14.23
N LEU A 296 -8.23 10.81 -13.99
CA LEU A 296 -7.41 11.57 -14.93
C LEU A 296 -6.07 10.88 -15.21
N GLY A 297 -5.42 10.34 -14.19
CA GLY A 297 -4.19 9.56 -14.35
C GLY A 297 -4.40 8.36 -15.27
N MET A 298 -5.45 7.58 -15.05
CA MET A 298 -5.79 6.45 -15.93
C MET A 298 -6.15 6.90 -17.35
N ALA A 299 -6.85 8.02 -17.51
CA ALA A 299 -7.15 8.60 -18.82
C ALA A 299 -5.87 8.98 -19.59
N CYS A 300 -4.85 9.52 -18.91
CA CYS A 300 -3.54 9.80 -19.52
C CYS A 300 -2.89 8.52 -20.09
N VAL A 301 -2.89 7.42 -19.35
CA VAL A 301 -2.35 6.15 -19.82
C VAL A 301 -3.19 5.60 -21.00
N ALA A 302 -4.51 5.66 -20.88
CA ALA A 302 -5.42 5.22 -21.95
C ALA A 302 -5.17 6.01 -23.26
N PHE A 303 -4.95 7.33 -23.14
CA PHE A 303 -4.61 8.17 -24.28
C PHE A 303 -3.23 7.79 -24.85
N GLY A 304 -2.21 7.60 -24.01
CA GLY A 304 -0.89 7.15 -24.44
C GLY A 304 -0.90 5.77 -25.12
N ALA A 305 -1.81 4.89 -24.69
CA ALA A 305 -1.99 3.55 -25.25
C ALA A 305 -2.86 3.50 -26.51
N SER A 306 -3.50 4.61 -26.91
CA SER A 306 -4.48 4.63 -28.02
C SER A 306 -3.92 4.21 -29.38
N GLY A 307 -2.59 4.31 -29.57
CA GLY A 307 -1.90 3.86 -30.79
C GLY A 307 -1.45 2.39 -30.78
N ILE A 308 -1.71 1.64 -29.71
CA ILE A 308 -1.32 0.22 -29.62
C ILE A 308 -2.37 -0.61 -30.33
N ALA A 309 -1.94 -1.44 -31.29
CA ALA A 309 -2.84 -2.35 -31.98
C ALA A 309 -3.43 -3.41 -31.04
N PRO A 310 -4.71 -3.78 -31.17
CA PRO A 310 -5.28 -4.87 -30.39
C PRO A 310 -4.49 -6.18 -30.57
N GLY A 311 -4.11 -6.82 -29.45
CA GLY A 311 -3.34 -8.06 -29.47
C GLY A 311 -1.84 -7.89 -29.70
N ALA A 312 -1.30 -6.66 -29.73
CA ALA A 312 0.13 -6.44 -29.81
C ALA A 312 0.82 -6.94 -28.52
N GLU A 313 1.89 -7.71 -28.66
CA GLU A 313 2.68 -8.22 -27.52
C GLU A 313 3.62 -7.15 -26.96
N SER A 314 3.98 -6.13 -27.75
CA SER A 314 4.84 -5.02 -27.33
C SER A 314 4.52 -3.74 -28.12
N ALA A 315 4.91 -2.61 -27.55
CA ALA A 315 4.82 -1.30 -28.19
C ALA A 315 5.95 -0.36 -27.68
N SER A 316 6.00 0.86 -28.22
CA SER A 316 7.01 1.85 -27.86
C SER A 316 6.36 3.17 -27.44
N VAL A 317 5.61 3.14 -26.34
CA VAL A 317 4.91 4.31 -25.78
C VAL A 317 5.88 5.15 -24.95
N SER A 318 5.72 6.46 -24.96
CA SER A 318 6.57 7.36 -24.16
C SER A 318 6.37 7.12 -22.66
N MET A 319 7.49 7.09 -21.89
CA MET A 319 7.48 7.04 -20.41
C MET A 319 6.74 8.22 -19.77
N PHE A 320 6.55 9.32 -20.48
CA PHE A 320 5.86 10.51 -20.00
C PHE A 320 4.46 10.18 -19.45
N TRP A 321 3.72 9.29 -20.12
CA TRP A 321 2.39 8.88 -19.68
C TRP A 321 2.40 8.14 -18.34
N LEU A 322 3.43 7.32 -18.10
CA LEU A 322 3.62 6.67 -16.80
C LEU A 322 3.97 7.68 -15.71
N VAL A 323 4.83 8.65 -15.99
CA VAL A 323 5.14 9.71 -15.03
C VAL A 323 3.88 10.49 -14.65
N LEU A 324 3.03 10.81 -15.63
CA LEU A 324 1.76 11.51 -15.38
C LEU A 324 0.78 10.70 -14.53
N VAL A 325 0.60 9.40 -14.82
CA VAL A 325 -0.32 8.59 -14.02
C VAL A 325 0.14 8.49 -12.57
N TYR A 326 1.43 8.25 -12.32
CA TYR A 326 1.95 8.22 -10.95
C TYR A 326 1.83 9.58 -10.25
N LEU A 327 2.03 10.69 -10.95
CA LEU A 327 1.79 12.03 -10.42
C LEU A 327 0.33 12.22 -9.97
N PHE A 328 -0.62 11.95 -10.87
CA PHE A 328 -2.04 12.10 -10.57
C PHE A 328 -2.53 11.11 -9.51
N HIS A 329 -2.05 9.88 -9.51
CA HIS A 329 -2.34 8.89 -8.47
C HIS A 329 -1.86 9.37 -7.11
N THR A 330 -0.63 9.89 -7.01
CA THR A 330 -0.10 10.45 -5.77
C THR A 330 -0.89 11.67 -5.28
N MET A 331 -1.24 12.59 -6.18
CA MET A 331 -2.09 13.73 -5.83
C MET A 331 -3.47 13.26 -5.35
N GLY A 332 -4.04 12.24 -5.99
CA GLY A 332 -5.29 11.60 -5.58
C GLY A 332 -5.19 10.97 -4.20
N GLU A 333 -4.11 10.27 -3.90
CA GLU A 333 -3.83 9.68 -2.59
C GLU A 333 -3.72 10.74 -1.50
N LEU A 334 -2.99 11.83 -1.74
CA LEU A 334 -2.87 12.96 -0.80
C LEU A 334 -4.21 13.64 -0.51
N CYS A 335 -5.15 13.61 -1.45
CA CYS A 335 -6.51 14.09 -1.24
C CYS A 335 -7.37 13.12 -0.42
N THR A 336 -7.19 11.80 -0.59
CA THR A 336 -8.11 10.78 -0.09
C THR A 336 -7.69 10.20 1.25
N SER A 337 -6.40 9.85 1.41
CA SER A 337 -5.91 9.13 2.59
C SER A 337 -6.09 9.89 3.91
N PRO A 338 -5.76 11.20 4.03
CA PRO A 338 -5.98 11.93 5.28
C PRO A 338 -7.47 12.09 5.63
N VAL A 339 -8.32 12.16 4.61
CA VAL A 339 -9.77 12.31 4.77
C VAL A 339 -10.39 11.00 5.24
N GLY A 340 -9.99 9.86 4.65
CA GLY A 340 -10.50 8.54 5.02
C GLY A 340 -10.31 8.23 6.50
N LEU A 341 -9.14 8.55 7.04
CA LEU A 341 -8.83 8.36 8.47
C LEU A 341 -9.64 9.29 9.40
N SER A 342 -10.11 10.44 8.91
CA SER A 342 -10.88 11.38 9.72
C SER A 342 -12.38 11.07 9.79
N TYR A 343 -12.88 10.15 8.96
CA TYR A 343 -14.30 9.72 8.93
C TYR A 343 -14.61 8.54 9.84
N VAL A 344 -13.61 7.80 10.29
CA VAL A 344 -13.70 6.63 11.18
C VAL A 344 -13.39 7.03 12.61
#